data_8c741a21f98bb5a257c08a25c1f123d0
#
_entry.id   8c741a21f98bb5a257c08a25c1f123d0
#
_cell.length_a   1.000
_cell.length_b   1.000
_cell.length_c   1.000
_cell.angle_alpha   90.00
_cell.angle_beta   90.00
_cell.angle_gamma   90.00
#
_symmetry.space_group_name_H-M   'P 1'
#
loop_
_entity.id
_entity.type
_entity.pdbx_description
1 polymer ?
#
loop_
_entity_poly.entity_id
_entity_poly.type
_entity_poly.pdbx_seq_one_letter_code
_entity_poly.pdbx_strand_id
1 'polypeptide(L)'
;MLFRSSARGELEITTVNQEFLKDKQLKVQTMARGFAWLDTGTHDSLSEASTFIEVLEKRQGLKVACLEGIAYRQGWITAKQLRENAQPMLKNDYGKYLLSILEEKDQTLKKNLEY
;
A
#
# COMPACT_ATOMS: atom_id res chain seq x y z
N MET A 1 30.32 5.71 7.14
CA MET A 1 30.30 4.84 5.95
C MET A 1 29.95 5.70 4.74
N LEU A 2 30.82 5.76 3.72
CA LEU A 2 30.55 6.56 2.51
C LEU A 2 29.97 5.63 1.44
N PHE A 3 28.69 5.77 1.15
CA PHE A 3 28.07 5.09 0.02
C PHE A 3 28.60 5.71 -1.28
N ARG A 4 29.20 4.90 -2.14
CA ARG A 4 29.63 5.33 -3.47
C ARG A 4 28.46 5.20 -4.43
N SER A 5 28.27 6.21 -5.27
CA SER A 5 27.33 6.13 -6.38
C SER A 5 27.72 5.00 -7.34
N SER A 6 26.72 4.35 -7.94
CA SER A 6 26.90 3.38 -9.02
C SER A 6 27.56 4.02 -10.24
N ALA A 7 27.91 3.22 -11.25
CA ALA A 7 28.37 3.74 -12.55
C ALA A 7 27.37 4.69 -13.23
N ARG A 8 26.09 4.65 -12.81
CA ARG A 8 25.03 5.56 -13.27
C ARG A 8 24.89 6.83 -12.42
N GLY A 9 25.73 7.00 -11.38
CA GLY A 9 25.68 8.16 -10.49
C GLY A 9 24.58 8.09 -9.41
N GLU A 10 23.91 6.97 -9.28
CA GLU A 10 22.81 6.76 -8.34
C GLU A 10 23.26 5.97 -7.10
N LEU A 11 22.59 6.21 -5.98
CA LEU A 11 22.73 5.39 -4.77
C LEU A 11 21.92 4.10 -4.94
N GLU A 12 22.59 2.98 -5.02
CA GLU A 12 21.96 1.67 -5.24
C GLU A 12 21.66 0.97 -3.92
N ILE A 13 20.43 0.50 -3.74
CA ILE A 13 20.03 -0.32 -2.59
C ILE A 13 20.86 -1.61 -2.49
N THR A 14 21.33 -2.13 -3.62
CA THR A 14 22.20 -3.31 -3.68
C THR A 14 23.49 -3.11 -2.86
N THR A 15 24.09 -1.91 -2.89
CA THR A 15 25.27 -1.60 -2.09
C THR A 15 24.96 -1.66 -0.59
N VAL A 16 23.80 -1.17 -0.18
CA VAL A 16 23.34 -1.24 1.22
C VAL A 16 23.18 -2.71 1.62
N ASN A 17 22.50 -3.51 0.80
CA ASN A 17 22.30 -4.93 1.06
C ASN A 17 23.64 -5.68 1.18
N GLN A 18 24.63 -5.36 0.36
CA GLN A 18 25.97 -5.95 0.43
C GLN A 18 26.68 -5.65 1.75
N GLU A 19 26.54 -4.43 2.28
CA GLU A 19 27.13 -4.09 3.57
C GLU A 19 26.44 -4.85 4.72
N PHE A 20 25.09 -4.90 4.74
CA PHE A 20 24.36 -5.71 5.72
C PHE A 20 24.70 -7.20 5.62
N LEU A 21 24.98 -7.70 4.41
CA LEU A 21 25.42 -9.09 4.21
C LEU A 21 26.82 -9.32 4.80
N LYS A 22 27.77 -8.40 4.59
CA LYS A 22 29.12 -8.48 5.20
C LYS A 22 29.06 -8.51 6.72
N ASP A 23 28.19 -7.68 7.29
CA ASP A 23 27.98 -7.59 8.74
C ASP A 23 27.12 -8.75 9.29
N LYS A 24 26.70 -9.71 8.45
CA LYS A 24 25.82 -10.84 8.80
C LYS A 24 24.48 -10.41 9.41
N GLN A 25 24.02 -9.24 9.06
CA GLN A 25 22.74 -8.66 9.54
C GLN A 25 21.63 -8.68 8.48
N LEU A 26 21.95 -9.08 7.24
CA LEU A 26 20.95 -9.17 6.18
C LEU A 26 19.95 -10.28 6.48
N LYS A 27 18.66 -9.93 6.52
CA LYS A 27 17.55 -10.89 6.61
C LYS A 27 16.83 -10.94 5.27
N VAL A 28 16.55 -12.13 4.80
CA VAL A 28 15.84 -12.38 3.54
C VAL A 28 14.48 -12.99 3.84
N GLN A 29 13.45 -12.43 3.20
CA GLN A 29 12.11 -13.03 3.17
C GLN A 29 11.73 -13.29 1.73
N THR A 30 11.26 -14.50 1.45
CA THR A 30 10.75 -14.87 0.14
C THR A 30 9.29 -14.47 0.02
N MET A 31 8.93 -13.85 -1.09
CA MET A 31 7.54 -13.55 -1.40
C MET A 31 6.80 -14.85 -1.75
N ALA A 32 5.66 -15.09 -1.08
CA ALA A 32 4.81 -16.24 -1.34
C ALA A 32 4.00 -16.04 -2.63
N ARG A 33 3.22 -17.08 -2.99
CA ARG A 33 2.28 -16.99 -4.12
C ARG A 33 1.28 -15.84 -3.87
N GLY A 34 0.94 -15.11 -4.92
CA GLY A 34 0.00 -13.99 -4.86
C GLY A 34 0.67 -12.63 -4.66
N PHE A 35 1.98 -12.57 -4.42
CA PHE A 35 2.72 -11.32 -4.47
C PHE A 35 3.18 -11.03 -5.90
N ALA A 36 3.06 -9.77 -6.32
CA ALA A 36 3.62 -9.28 -7.56
C ALA A 36 4.72 -8.26 -7.26
N TRP A 37 5.85 -8.40 -7.92
CA TRP A 37 6.90 -7.39 -7.93
C TRP A 37 6.77 -6.60 -9.23
N LEU A 38 6.54 -5.30 -9.13
CA LEU A 38 6.38 -4.41 -10.27
C LEU A 38 7.49 -3.36 -10.21
N ASP A 39 8.28 -3.29 -11.27
CA ASP A 39 9.25 -2.20 -11.46
C ASP A 39 8.53 -0.99 -12.05
N THR A 40 8.97 0.21 -11.70
CA THR A 40 8.40 1.48 -12.19
C THR A 40 9.48 2.43 -12.71
N GLY A 41 10.67 1.89 -13.00
CA GLY A 41 11.83 2.67 -13.43
C GLY A 41 11.79 3.17 -14.86
N THR A 42 10.87 2.69 -15.70
CA THR A 42 10.65 3.15 -17.08
C THR A 42 9.20 3.56 -17.28
N HIS A 43 8.92 4.31 -18.36
CA HIS A 43 7.55 4.67 -18.71
C HIS A 43 6.67 3.45 -18.97
N ASP A 44 7.21 2.45 -19.65
CA ASP A 44 6.48 1.23 -19.98
C ASP A 44 6.17 0.43 -18.70
N SER A 45 7.15 0.19 -17.84
CA SER A 45 6.95 -0.54 -16.59
C SER A 45 6.01 0.19 -15.62
N LEU A 46 6.04 1.52 -15.58
CA LEU A 46 5.10 2.32 -14.81
C LEU A 46 3.66 2.17 -15.36
N SER A 47 3.49 2.17 -16.68
CA SER A 47 2.19 1.98 -17.33
C SER A 47 1.63 0.58 -17.05
N GLU A 48 2.46 -0.45 -17.14
CA GLU A 48 2.08 -1.84 -16.80
C GLU A 48 1.66 -1.97 -15.34
N ALA A 49 2.43 -1.42 -14.42
CA ALA A 49 2.12 -1.40 -13.00
C ALA A 49 0.79 -0.70 -12.72
N SER A 50 0.56 0.45 -13.37
CA SER A 50 -0.69 1.21 -13.23
C SER A 50 -1.90 0.41 -13.72
N THR A 51 -1.78 -0.25 -14.87
CA THR A 51 -2.83 -1.12 -15.44
C THR A 51 -3.11 -2.31 -14.52
N PHE A 52 -2.06 -2.96 -13.99
CA PHE A 52 -2.22 -4.06 -13.06
C PHE A 52 -3.01 -3.65 -11.81
N ILE A 53 -2.64 -2.53 -11.18
CA ILE A 53 -3.33 -2.01 -9.99
C ILE A 53 -4.77 -1.61 -10.33
N GLU A 54 -5.00 -0.95 -11.46
CA GLU A 54 -6.35 -0.56 -11.89
C GLU A 54 -7.28 -1.78 -12.04
N VAL A 55 -6.82 -2.83 -12.70
CA VAL A 55 -7.60 -4.07 -12.87
C VAL A 55 -7.87 -4.72 -11.53
N LEU A 56 -6.88 -4.79 -10.65
CA LEU A 56 -7.02 -5.37 -9.32
C LEU A 56 -8.08 -4.61 -8.49
N GLU A 57 -7.98 -3.29 -8.44
CA GLU A 57 -8.93 -2.45 -7.72
C GLU A 57 -10.36 -2.56 -8.26
N LYS A 58 -10.52 -2.53 -9.59
CA LYS A 58 -11.84 -2.69 -10.24
C LYS A 58 -12.47 -4.05 -9.96
N ARG A 59 -11.68 -5.12 -9.90
CA ARG A 59 -12.20 -6.48 -9.67
C ARG A 59 -12.50 -6.77 -8.21
N GLN A 60 -11.72 -6.21 -7.29
CA GLN A 60 -11.87 -6.45 -5.86
C GLN A 60 -12.76 -5.41 -5.16
N GLY A 61 -12.94 -4.23 -5.75
CA GLY A 61 -13.62 -3.10 -5.11
C GLY A 61 -12.81 -2.48 -3.97
N LEU A 62 -11.53 -2.85 -3.83
CA LEU A 62 -10.63 -2.37 -2.79
C LEU A 62 -9.59 -1.43 -3.38
N LYS A 63 -9.14 -0.45 -2.60
CA LYS A 63 -8.04 0.43 -2.98
C LYS A 63 -6.70 -0.08 -2.45
N VAL A 64 -5.73 -0.21 -3.34
CA VAL A 64 -4.34 -0.55 -2.98
C VAL A 64 -3.68 0.67 -2.34
N ALA A 65 -2.91 0.45 -1.26
CA ALA A 65 -2.19 1.49 -0.52
C ALA A 65 -3.09 2.66 -0.03
N CYS A 66 -4.35 2.38 0.28
CA CYS A 66 -5.26 3.35 0.88
C CYS A 66 -4.80 3.66 2.32
N LEU A 67 -4.01 4.72 2.50
CA LEU A 67 -3.35 5.04 3.77
C LEU A 67 -4.34 5.28 4.89
N GLU A 68 -5.41 6.02 4.64
CA GLU A 68 -6.47 6.31 5.62
C GLU A 68 -7.22 5.04 6.02
N GLY A 69 -7.51 4.17 5.06
CA GLY A 69 -8.15 2.88 5.32
C GLY A 69 -7.26 1.94 6.12
N ILE A 70 -5.95 1.93 5.85
CA ILE A 70 -4.95 1.18 6.62
C ILE A 70 -4.88 1.73 8.05
N ALA A 71 -4.71 3.04 8.21
CA ALA A 71 -4.62 3.70 9.51
C ALA A 71 -5.88 3.44 10.37
N TYR A 72 -7.05 3.45 9.76
CA TYR A 72 -8.28 3.14 10.45
C TYR A 72 -8.37 1.66 10.90
N ARG A 73 -8.00 0.71 10.03
CA ARG A 73 -7.99 -0.71 10.37
C ARG A 73 -6.98 -1.06 11.45
N GLN A 74 -5.83 -0.36 11.46
CA GLN A 74 -4.80 -0.50 12.50
C GLN A 74 -5.16 0.24 13.82
N GLY A 75 -6.26 0.99 13.85
CA GLY A 75 -6.67 1.75 15.02
C GLY A 75 -5.86 3.02 15.28
N TRP A 76 -5.08 3.49 14.30
CA TRP A 76 -4.28 4.71 14.42
C TRP A 76 -5.13 5.97 14.29
N ILE A 77 -6.25 5.87 13.58
CA ILE A 77 -7.25 6.92 13.49
C ILE A 77 -8.63 6.39 13.84
N THR A 78 -9.49 7.26 14.35
CA THR A 78 -10.88 6.96 14.69
C THR A 78 -11.80 7.04 13.47
N ALA A 79 -13.01 6.46 13.57
CA ALA A 79 -14.05 6.60 12.55
C ALA A 79 -14.41 8.07 12.27
N LYS A 80 -14.38 8.92 13.29
CA LYS A 80 -14.60 10.37 13.14
C LYS A 80 -13.52 10.99 12.27
N GLN A 81 -12.25 10.72 12.56
CA GLN A 81 -11.11 11.23 11.78
C GLN A 81 -11.13 10.72 10.34
N LEU A 82 -11.46 9.43 10.11
CA LEU A 82 -11.60 8.91 8.76
C LEU A 82 -12.70 9.64 7.97
N ARG A 83 -13.83 9.93 8.61
CA ARG A 83 -14.93 10.69 8.02
C ARG A 83 -14.51 12.14 7.70
N GLU A 84 -13.80 12.79 8.61
CA GLU A 84 -13.27 14.15 8.41
C GLU A 84 -12.27 14.18 7.24
N ASN A 85 -11.38 13.20 7.13
CA ASN A 85 -10.43 13.06 6.02
C ASN A 85 -11.13 12.84 4.67
N ALA A 86 -12.26 12.12 4.65
CA ALA A 86 -13.03 11.89 3.43
C ALA A 86 -13.77 13.13 2.92
N GLN A 87 -14.18 14.06 3.80
CA GLN A 87 -15.03 15.21 3.45
C GLN A 87 -14.54 16.05 2.25
N PRO A 88 -13.27 16.47 2.17
CA PRO A 88 -12.80 17.27 1.03
C PRO A 88 -12.76 16.48 -0.28
N MET A 89 -12.84 15.15 -0.22
CA MET A 89 -12.71 14.24 -1.37
C MET A 89 -14.03 13.59 -1.79
N LEU A 90 -15.18 13.96 -1.22
CA LEU A 90 -16.48 13.32 -1.54
C LEU A 90 -16.93 13.48 -2.98
N LYS A 91 -16.35 14.42 -3.73
CA LYS A 91 -16.62 14.60 -5.16
C LYS A 91 -15.97 13.53 -6.04
N ASN A 92 -15.00 12.79 -5.51
CA ASN A 92 -14.31 11.72 -6.23
C ASN A 92 -14.59 10.34 -5.61
N ASP A 93 -14.19 9.29 -6.34
CA ASP A 93 -14.45 7.91 -5.91
C ASP A 93 -13.63 7.49 -4.69
N TYR A 94 -12.46 8.12 -4.47
CA TYR A 94 -11.63 7.80 -3.31
C TYR A 94 -12.30 8.23 -1.99
N GLY A 95 -12.85 9.44 -1.93
CA GLY A 95 -13.57 9.91 -0.75
C GLY A 95 -14.81 9.07 -0.45
N LYS A 96 -15.56 8.65 -1.48
CA LYS A 96 -16.70 7.74 -1.33
C LYS A 96 -16.25 6.37 -0.79
N TYR A 97 -15.14 5.85 -1.32
CA TYR A 97 -14.55 4.60 -0.83
C TYR A 97 -14.15 4.68 0.65
N LEU A 98 -13.58 5.80 1.12
CA LEU A 98 -13.26 5.97 2.54
C LEU A 98 -14.50 5.87 3.44
N LEU A 99 -15.64 6.39 2.98
CA LEU A 99 -16.90 6.24 3.72
C LEU A 99 -17.44 4.80 3.72
N SER A 100 -17.30 4.08 2.60
CA SER A 100 -17.75 2.67 2.52
C SER A 100 -17.01 1.76 3.51
N ILE A 101 -15.74 2.05 3.82
CA ILE A 101 -14.96 1.31 4.85
C ILE A 101 -15.65 1.38 6.23
N LEU A 102 -16.28 2.49 6.57
CA LEU A 102 -17.02 2.64 7.82
C LEU A 102 -18.29 1.79 7.84
N GLU A 103 -19.00 1.73 6.71
CA GLU A 103 -20.25 0.97 6.57
C GLU A 103 -20.00 -0.54 6.64
N GLU A 104 -18.92 -1.04 6.02
CA GLU A 104 -18.54 -2.46 6.09
C GLU A 104 -18.29 -2.92 7.53
N LYS A 105 -17.61 -2.13 8.33
CA LYS A 105 -17.34 -2.46 9.73
C LYS A 105 -18.61 -2.48 10.57
N ASP A 106 -19.53 -1.55 10.34
CA ASP A 106 -20.82 -1.50 11.03
C ASP A 106 -21.69 -2.72 10.69
N GLN A 107 -21.67 -3.19 9.44
CA GLN A 107 -22.39 -4.41 9.02
C GLN A 107 -21.79 -5.68 9.64
N THR A 108 -20.46 -5.76 9.73
CA THR A 108 -19.78 -6.89 10.36
C THR A 108 -20.06 -6.97 11.86
N LEU A 109 -20.10 -5.81 12.53
CA LEU A 109 -20.45 -5.74 13.96
C LEU A 109 -21.92 -6.15 14.20
N LYS A 110 -22.85 -5.74 13.36
CA LYS A 110 -24.28 -6.14 13.47
C LYS A 110 -24.44 -7.65 13.28
N LYS A 111 -23.79 -8.24 12.27
CA LYS A 111 -23.83 -9.70 12.06
C LYS A 111 -23.30 -10.52 13.23
N ASN A 112 -22.29 -10.03 13.94
CA ASN A 112 -21.70 -10.72 15.08
C ASN A 112 -22.53 -10.58 16.38
N LEU A 113 -23.55 -9.74 16.39
CA LEU A 113 -24.47 -9.55 17.53
C LEU A 113 -25.78 -10.35 17.38
N GLU A 114 -26.00 -10.97 16.22
CA GLU A 114 -27.20 -11.77 15.91
C GLU A 114 -27.02 -13.29 16.15
N TYR A 115 -25.91 -13.71 16.80
CA TYR A 115 -25.64 -15.10 17.20
C TYR A 115 -25.48 -15.24 18.70
#